data_955790d20244f877abc70dda948b24fd
#
_entry.id   955790d20244f877abc70dda948b24fd
#
_cell.length_a   1.000
_cell.length_b   1.000
_cell.length_c   1.000
_cell.angle_alpha   90.00
_cell.angle_beta   90.00
_cell.angle_gamma   90.00
#
_symmetry.space_group_name_H-M   'P 1'
#
loop_
_entity.id
_entity.type
_entity.pdbx_description
1 polymer ?
#
loop_
_entity_poly.entity_id
_entity_poly.type
_entity_poly.pdbx_seq_one_letter_code
_entity_poly.pdbx_strand_id
1 'polypeptide(L)'
;MAHDFKNFPELTNRQMQVYYFESPHKQVTEDFRGRVIKVTDGDTIRVDWEERELPVTIRMAKLAAPESKEKGGLESKTWLSGQILGKEVDVKLSKKRVEKWGRILATIYSKGMNIGDESIRMGHAVSWDNRNAGGSI
;
A
#
# COMPACT_ATOMS: atom_id res chain seq x y z
N MET A 1 11.97 -17.21 9.38
CA MET A 1 11.28 -17.33 8.09
C MET A 1 11.95 -16.42 7.07
N ALA A 2 12.22 -16.93 5.91
CA ALA A 2 12.88 -16.15 4.87
C ALA A 2 11.94 -15.08 4.32
N HIS A 3 12.51 -13.93 4.00
CA HIS A 3 11.79 -12.86 3.32
C HIS A 3 11.43 -13.29 1.91
N ASP A 4 10.23 -12.98 1.47
CA ASP A 4 9.79 -13.27 0.10
C ASP A 4 10.30 -12.17 -0.84
N PHE A 5 11.52 -12.34 -1.32
CA PHE A 5 12.15 -11.36 -2.22
C PHE A 5 11.56 -11.36 -3.62
N LYS A 6 10.76 -12.37 -3.97
CA LYS A 6 10.14 -12.43 -5.29
C LYS A 6 8.89 -11.55 -5.39
N ASN A 7 7.99 -11.69 -4.43
CA ASN A 7 6.70 -10.98 -4.43
C ASN A 7 6.74 -9.70 -3.61
N PHE A 8 7.49 -9.71 -2.52
CA PHE A 8 7.58 -8.60 -1.58
C PHE A 8 9.05 -8.29 -1.30
N PRO A 9 9.74 -7.65 -2.25
CA PRO A 9 11.18 -7.42 -2.11
C PRO A 9 11.57 -6.37 -1.06
N GLU A 10 10.58 -5.74 -0.40
CA GLU A 10 10.90 -4.75 0.61
C GLU A 10 11.35 -5.39 1.91
N LEU A 11 12.42 -4.86 2.47
CA LEU A 11 12.91 -5.23 3.78
C LEU A 11 12.34 -4.25 4.81
N THR A 12 11.90 -4.78 5.96
CA THR A 12 11.55 -3.92 7.09
C THR A 12 12.78 -3.14 7.53
N ASN A 13 12.59 -2.08 8.32
CA ASN A 13 13.73 -1.30 8.81
C ASN A 13 14.71 -2.18 9.60
N ARG A 14 14.21 -3.15 10.34
CA ARG A 14 15.05 -4.09 11.08
C ARG A 14 15.80 -5.03 10.16
N GLN A 15 15.14 -5.57 9.13
CA GLN A 15 15.78 -6.43 8.13
C GLN A 15 16.82 -5.68 7.31
N MET A 16 16.62 -4.39 7.08
CA MET A 16 17.59 -3.55 6.37
C MET A 16 18.95 -3.54 7.04
N GLN A 17 18.99 -3.64 8.37
CA GLN A 17 20.24 -3.67 9.12
C GLN A 17 21.05 -4.94 8.85
N VAL A 18 20.38 -6.02 8.44
CA VAL A 18 21.01 -7.33 8.27
C VAL A 18 21.15 -7.69 6.78
N TYR A 19 20.10 -7.43 5.99
CA TYR A 19 19.99 -7.98 4.63
C TYR A 19 20.08 -6.98 3.52
N TYR A 20 20.22 -5.69 3.80
CA TYR A 20 20.15 -4.66 2.75
C TYR A 20 21.09 -4.94 1.58
N PHE A 21 22.34 -5.27 1.89
CA PHE A 21 23.36 -5.50 0.85
C PHE A 21 23.18 -6.84 0.14
N GLU A 22 22.36 -7.72 0.67
CA GLU A 22 22.09 -9.02 0.07
C GLU A 22 20.84 -9.02 -0.81
N SER A 23 20.02 -7.99 -0.69
CA SER A 23 18.79 -7.90 -1.49
C SER A 23 19.14 -7.57 -2.94
N PRO A 24 18.60 -8.34 -3.90
CA PRO A 24 18.81 -8.03 -5.34
C PRO A 24 17.96 -6.85 -5.81
N HIS A 25 17.08 -6.33 -4.97
CA HIS A 25 16.14 -5.27 -5.34
C HIS A 25 16.43 -3.99 -4.58
N LYS A 26 16.40 -2.86 -5.29
CA LYS A 26 16.51 -1.57 -4.63
C LYS A 26 15.33 -1.38 -3.67
N GLN A 27 15.63 -1.05 -2.43
CA GLN A 27 14.60 -0.84 -1.41
C GLN A 27 14.01 0.56 -1.50
N VAL A 28 12.72 0.68 -1.21
CA VAL A 28 12.03 1.97 -1.18
C VAL A 28 12.29 2.61 0.17
N THR A 29 13.11 3.66 0.19
CA THR A 29 13.50 4.36 1.42
C THR A 29 13.06 5.82 1.44
N GLU A 30 12.48 6.31 0.34
CA GLU A 30 12.04 7.69 0.19
C GLU A 30 10.67 7.72 -0.48
N ASP A 31 9.95 8.82 -0.28
CA ASP A 31 8.71 9.06 -1.01
C ASP A 31 8.99 9.05 -2.50
N PHE A 32 8.05 8.55 -3.29
CA PHE A 32 8.24 8.46 -4.73
C PHE A 32 6.92 8.63 -5.47
N ARG A 33 7.01 8.75 -6.77
CA ARG A 33 5.87 8.83 -7.65
C ARG A 33 5.89 7.63 -8.61
N GLY A 34 4.73 7.03 -8.84
CA GLY A 34 4.64 5.90 -9.75
C GLY A 34 3.23 5.71 -10.29
N ARG A 35 3.11 4.81 -11.26
CA ARG A 35 1.84 4.51 -11.92
C ARG A 35 1.18 3.31 -11.26
N VAL A 36 -0.09 3.44 -10.91
CA VAL A 36 -0.87 2.32 -10.36
C VAL A 36 -1.19 1.36 -11.49
N ILE A 37 -0.70 0.14 -11.39
CA ILE A 37 -0.91 -0.89 -12.41
C ILE A 37 -1.89 -1.96 -11.97
N LYS A 38 -2.20 -2.04 -10.69
CA LYS A 38 -3.18 -3.00 -10.16
C LYS A 38 -3.76 -2.50 -8.86
N VAL A 39 -5.05 -2.74 -8.69
CA VAL A 39 -5.75 -2.56 -7.40
C VAL A 39 -6.15 -3.96 -6.94
N THR A 40 -5.56 -4.43 -5.85
CA THR A 40 -5.83 -5.77 -5.31
C THR A 40 -7.07 -5.76 -4.43
N ASP A 41 -7.15 -4.81 -3.53
CA ASP A 41 -8.28 -4.56 -2.63
C ASP A 41 -8.45 -3.06 -2.47
N GLY A 42 -9.45 -2.63 -1.75
CA GLY A 42 -9.70 -1.20 -1.49
C GLY A 42 -8.62 -0.50 -0.67
N ASP A 43 -7.63 -1.23 -0.19
CA ASP A 43 -6.50 -0.68 0.57
C ASP A 43 -5.14 -1.21 0.13
N THR A 44 -5.08 -1.97 -0.96
CA THR A 44 -3.83 -2.58 -1.42
C THR A 44 -3.70 -2.40 -2.92
N ILE A 45 -2.58 -1.82 -3.35
CA ILE A 45 -2.32 -1.51 -4.75
C ILE A 45 -0.91 -1.95 -5.13
N ARG A 46 -0.68 -2.05 -6.44
CA ARG A 46 0.65 -2.24 -6.99
C ARG A 46 1.00 -1.05 -7.86
N VAL A 47 2.20 -0.53 -7.66
CA VAL A 47 2.68 0.67 -8.33
C VAL A 47 3.96 0.35 -9.07
N ASP A 48 4.02 0.76 -10.33
CA ASP A 48 5.22 0.64 -11.14
C ASP A 48 6.17 1.78 -10.76
N TRP A 49 7.35 1.41 -10.24
CA TRP A 49 8.38 2.34 -9.85
C TRP A 49 9.59 2.14 -10.76
N GLU A 50 10.02 3.20 -11.41
CA GLU A 50 11.05 3.08 -12.46
C GLU A 50 12.40 2.56 -11.97
N GLU A 51 12.66 2.60 -10.66
CA GLU A 51 13.92 2.12 -10.10
C GLU A 51 13.91 0.64 -9.76
N ARG A 52 12.81 -0.07 -10.09
CA ARG A 52 12.69 -1.50 -9.83
C ARG A 52 11.91 -2.18 -10.95
N GLU A 53 12.36 -3.39 -11.34
CA GLU A 53 11.67 -4.16 -12.38
C GLU A 53 10.30 -4.67 -11.94
N LEU A 54 10.20 -5.14 -10.70
CA LEU A 54 8.93 -5.63 -10.17
C LEU A 54 8.13 -4.48 -9.55
N PRO A 55 6.81 -4.49 -9.73
CA PRO A 55 5.95 -3.48 -9.08
C PRO A 55 6.11 -3.49 -7.57
N VAL A 56 5.92 -2.32 -6.97
CA VAL A 56 5.93 -2.17 -5.52
C VAL A 56 4.51 -2.41 -5.00
N THR A 57 4.36 -3.34 -4.05
CA THR A 57 3.08 -3.59 -3.41
C THR A 57 2.93 -2.65 -2.22
N ILE A 58 1.84 -1.89 -2.21
CA ILE A 58 1.58 -0.87 -1.20
C ILE A 58 0.30 -1.20 -0.46
N ARG A 59 0.39 -1.27 0.87
CA ARG A 59 -0.74 -1.29 1.77
C ARG A 59 -0.99 0.15 2.22
N MET A 60 -2.17 0.67 1.93
CA MET A 60 -2.45 2.05 2.29
C MET A 60 -2.52 2.20 3.81
N ALA A 61 -1.79 3.18 4.33
CA ALA A 61 -1.65 3.38 5.76
C ALA A 61 -2.90 4.00 6.39
N LYS A 62 -3.13 3.70 7.66
CA LYS A 62 -4.15 4.32 8.51
C LYS A 62 -5.59 4.04 8.10
N LEU A 63 -5.82 3.05 7.25
CA LEU A 63 -7.18 2.67 6.89
C LEU A 63 -7.26 1.16 6.69
N ALA A 64 -8.49 0.65 6.70
CA ALA A 64 -8.78 -0.73 6.38
C ALA A 64 -10.02 -0.79 5.50
N ALA A 65 -9.93 -1.51 4.39
CA ALA A 65 -11.05 -1.79 3.51
C ALA A 65 -11.41 -3.27 3.61
N PRO A 66 -12.67 -3.65 3.31
CA PRO A 66 -13.00 -5.07 3.24
C PRO A 66 -12.22 -5.74 2.11
N GLU A 67 -11.84 -6.98 2.33
CA GLU A 67 -11.20 -7.78 1.29
C GLU A 67 -12.18 -8.01 0.14
N SER A 68 -11.66 -8.28 -1.06
CA SER A 68 -12.48 -8.39 -2.28
C SER A 68 -13.60 -9.42 -2.14
N LYS A 69 -13.42 -10.45 -1.33
CA LYS A 69 -14.42 -11.52 -1.12
C LYS A 69 -15.42 -11.19 -0.02
N GLU A 70 -15.17 -10.16 0.76
CA GLU A 70 -16.08 -9.77 1.85
C GLU A 70 -17.17 -8.84 1.32
N LYS A 71 -18.24 -8.68 2.12
CA LYS A 71 -19.29 -7.72 1.81
C LYS A 71 -18.70 -6.32 1.71
N GLY A 72 -18.99 -5.63 0.61
CA GLY A 72 -18.47 -4.30 0.34
C GLY A 72 -17.06 -4.30 -0.27
N GLY A 73 -16.41 -5.45 -0.36
CA GLY A 73 -15.04 -5.53 -0.88
C GLY A 73 -14.93 -5.22 -2.35
N LEU A 74 -15.86 -5.75 -3.15
CA LEU A 74 -15.88 -5.48 -4.59
C LEU A 74 -16.16 -4.00 -4.87
N GLU A 75 -17.11 -3.41 -4.15
CA GLU A 75 -17.45 -2.00 -4.30
C GLU A 75 -16.27 -1.10 -3.95
N SER A 76 -15.57 -1.40 -2.86
CA SER A 76 -14.40 -0.67 -2.42
C SER A 76 -13.27 -0.75 -3.45
N LYS A 77 -12.98 -1.94 -3.93
CA LYS A 77 -11.97 -2.17 -4.96
C LYS A 77 -12.32 -1.45 -6.27
N THR A 78 -13.56 -1.53 -6.69
CA THR A 78 -14.04 -0.91 -7.92
C THR A 78 -13.95 0.62 -7.84
N TRP A 79 -14.35 1.18 -6.69
CA TRP A 79 -14.24 2.62 -6.47
C TRP A 79 -12.77 3.07 -6.56
N LEU A 80 -11.87 2.38 -5.86
CA LEU A 80 -10.45 2.74 -5.85
C LEU A 80 -9.86 2.62 -7.26
N SER A 81 -10.20 1.55 -7.98
CA SER A 81 -9.75 1.37 -9.36
C SER A 81 -10.18 2.52 -10.24
N GLY A 82 -11.42 2.97 -10.11
CA GLY A 82 -11.93 4.12 -10.87
C GLY A 82 -11.19 5.41 -10.55
N GLN A 83 -10.65 5.54 -9.35
CA GLN A 83 -9.95 6.74 -8.94
C GLN A 83 -8.49 6.77 -9.43
N ILE A 84 -7.77 5.66 -9.34
CA ILE A 84 -6.32 5.70 -9.49
C ILE A 84 -5.71 4.68 -10.45
N LEU A 85 -6.45 3.67 -10.89
CA LEU A 85 -5.87 2.65 -11.78
C LEU A 85 -5.38 3.28 -13.09
N GLY A 86 -4.14 3.01 -13.45
CA GLY A 86 -3.52 3.55 -14.65
C GLY A 86 -3.01 4.97 -14.50
N LYS A 87 -3.16 5.57 -13.32
CA LYS A 87 -2.75 6.96 -13.07
C LYS A 87 -1.48 7.01 -12.25
N GLU A 88 -0.75 8.11 -12.39
CA GLU A 88 0.37 8.39 -11.52
C GLU A 88 -0.10 8.91 -10.18
N VAL A 89 0.52 8.42 -9.11
CA VAL A 89 0.22 8.82 -7.75
C VAL A 89 1.49 9.16 -7.01
N ASP A 90 1.35 9.98 -5.97
CA ASP A 90 2.44 10.27 -5.06
C ASP A 90 2.33 9.32 -3.88
N VAL A 91 3.42 8.61 -3.60
CA VAL A 91 3.50 7.62 -2.53
C VAL A 91 4.31 8.22 -1.40
N LYS A 92 3.65 8.52 -0.29
CA LYS A 92 4.30 9.07 0.89
C LYS A 92 4.44 7.99 1.95
N LEU A 93 5.67 7.59 2.22
CA LEU A 93 5.95 6.50 3.17
C LEU A 93 5.50 6.86 4.58
N SER A 94 4.91 5.89 5.26
CA SER A 94 4.64 6.02 6.68
C SER A 94 5.93 5.83 7.48
N LYS A 95 5.91 6.22 8.75
CA LYS A 95 7.07 6.09 9.62
C LYS A 95 7.53 4.63 9.73
N LYS A 96 6.60 3.68 9.78
CA LYS A 96 6.91 2.26 9.82
C LYS A 96 7.43 1.72 8.49
N ARG A 97 7.21 2.37 7.40
CA ARG A 97 7.66 2.06 6.06
C ARG A 97 7.17 0.72 5.46
N VAL A 98 7.31 -0.39 6.16
CA VAL A 98 6.98 -1.72 5.66
C VAL A 98 6.22 -2.49 6.72
N GLU A 99 5.12 -3.14 6.33
CA GLU A 99 4.40 -4.02 7.24
C GLU A 99 5.01 -5.43 7.23
N LYS A 100 4.58 -6.29 8.17
CA LYS A 100 5.23 -7.57 8.42
C LYS A 100 5.27 -8.53 7.23
N TRP A 101 4.40 -8.33 6.25
CA TRP A 101 4.36 -9.16 5.04
C TRP A 101 5.24 -8.62 3.91
N GLY A 102 5.96 -7.53 4.14
CA GLY A 102 6.85 -6.93 3.14
C GLY A 102 6.17 -5.95 2.20
N ARG A 103 4.93 -5.53 2.49
CA ARG A 103 4.26 -4.49 1.70
C ARG A 103 4.65 -3.13 2.26
N ILE A 104 4.84 -2.17 1.37
CA ILE A 104 5.09 -0.78 1.76
C ILE A 104 3.83 -0.23 2.43
N LEU A 105 4.00 0.47 3.55
CA LEU A 105 2.93 1.24 4.20
C LEU A 105 3.07 2.69 3.77
N ALA A 106 2.07 3.22 3.11
CA ALA A 106 2.14 4.58 2.58
C ALA A 106 0.76 5.22 2.46
N THR A 107 0.78 6.55 2.45
CA THR A 107 -0.38 7.35 2.09
C THR A 107 -0.28 7.68 0.61
N ILE A 108 -1.40 7.55 -0.11
CA ILE A 108 -1.45 7.75 -1.55
C ILE A 108 -2.16 9.07 -1.84
N TYR A 109 -1.51 9.90 -2.64
CA TYR A 109 -2.09 11.16 -3.10
C TYR A 109 -2.26 11.11 -4.62
N SER A 110 -3.45 11.47 -5.08
CA SER A 110 -3.72 11.64 -6.51
C SER A 110 -4.13 13.09 -6.74
N LYS A 111 -3.34 13.81 -7.53
CA LYS A 111 -3.55 15.24 -7.79
C LYS A 111 -3.70 16.06 -6.50
N GLY A 112 -2.89 15.74 -5.51
CA GLY A 112 -2.90 16.41 -4.21
C GLY A 112 -3.98 15.96 -3.25
N MET A 113 -4.85 15.03 -3.64
CA MET A 113 -5.91 14.51 -2.79
C MET A 113 -5.48 13.22 -2.11
N ASN A 114 -5.67 13.12 -0.79
CA ASN A 114 -5.44 11.89 -0.05
C ASN A 114 -6.55 10.90 -0.38
N ILE A 115 -6.22 9.89 -1.17
CA ILE A 115 -7.21 8.91 -1.66
C ILE A 115 -7.74 8.03 -0.54
N GLY A 116 -6.92 7.74 0.46
CA GLY A 116 -7.39 6.97 1.63
C GLY A 116 -8.46 7.70 2.41
N ASP A 117 -8.27 9.00 2.66
CA ASP A 117 -9.27 9.83 3.33
C ASP A 117 -10.56 9.88 2.51
N GLU A 118 -10.44 10.00 1.20
CA GLU A 118 -11.59 10.02 0.31
C GLU A 118 -12.35 8.70 0.34
N SER A 119 -11.63 7.58 0.38
CA SER A 119 -12.23 6.25 0.51
C SER A 119 -13.04 6.13 1.80
N ILE A 120 -12.50 6.63 2.91
CA ILE A 120 -13.20 6.63 4.20
C ILE A 120 -14.46 7.50 4.12
N ARG A 121 -14.34 8.70 3.56
CA ARG A 121 -15.46 9.62 3.38
C ARG A 121 -16.59 9.02 2.56
N MET A 122 -16.24 8.26 1.54
CA MET A 122 -17.20 7.61 0.63
C MET A 122 -17.77 6.30 1.19
N GLY A 123 -17.33 5.88 2.37
CA GLY A 123 -17.84 4.67 3.00
C GLY A 123 -17.22 3.37 2.50
N HIS A 124 -16.11 3.43 1.78
CA HIS A 124 -15.44 2.23 1.23
C HIS A 124 -14.33 1.69 2.13
N ALA A 125 -13.97 2.43 3.18
CA ALA A 125 -12.96 2.01 4.14
C ALA A 125 -13.25 2.66 5.49
N VAL A 126 -12.61 2.16 6.53
CA VAL A 126 -12.67 2.74 7.87
C VAL A 126 -11.26 3.15 8.30
N SER A 127 -11.18 4.18 9.15
CA SER A 127 -9.89 4.56 9.71
C SER A 127 -9.42 3.52 10.71
N TRP A 128 -8.10 3.41 10.89
CA TRP A 128 -7.54 2.54 11.91
C TRP A 128 -8.07 2.84 13.30
N ASP A 129 -8.24 4.11 13.63
CA ASP A 129 -8.75 4.52 14.94
C ASP A 129 -10.15 3.97 15.18
N ASN A 130 -11.03 4.06 14.18
CA ASN A 130 -12.39 3.53 14.30
C ASN A 130 -12.40 2.01 14.39
N ARG A 131 -11.53 1.35 13.64
CA ARG A 131 -11.39 -0.09 13.68
C ARG A 131 -10.89 -0.56 15.04
N ASN A 132 -9.89 0.14 15.59
CA ASN A 132 -9.36 -0.14 16.93
C ASN A 132 -10.41 0.10 18.02
N ALA A 133 -11.16 1.19 17.90
CA ALA A 133 -12.25 1.48 18.84
C ALA A 133 -13.33 0.40 18.82
N GLY A 134 -13.56 -0.23 17.67
CA GLY A 134 -14.44 -1.36 17.53
C GLY A 134 -13.87 -2.69 18.05
N GLY A 135 -12.62 -2.68 18.52
CA GLY A 135 -11.97 -3.87 19.04
C GLY A 135 -11.61 -4.90 17.99
N SER A 136 -11.49 -4.50 16.75
CA SER A 136 -11.38 -5.41 15.60
C SER A 136 -9.96 -5.64 15.12
N ILE A 137 -8.98 -5.17 15.82
CA ILE A 137 -7.60 -5.34 15.38
C ILE A 137 -6.84 -6.25 16.28
#